data_90bb3a4a8c7ec1b19e2f875964225491
#
_entry.id   90bb3a4a8c7ec1b19e2f875964225491
#
_cell.length_a   1.000
_cell.length_b   1.000
_cell.length_c   1.000
_cell.angle_alpha   90.00
_cell.angle_beta   90.00
_cell.angle_gamma   90.00
#
_symmetry.space_group_name_H-M   'P 1'
#
loop_
_entity.id
_entity.type
_entity.pdbx_description
1 polymer ?
#
loop_
_entity_poly.entity_id
_entity_poly.type
_entity_poly.pdbx_seq_one_letter_code
_entity_poly.pdbx_strand_id
1 'polypeptide(L)'
;MILMKSPEMNTRIFLDGGDPAETEEIKRLLGFLDGQTTNPTLIAKNPEARRRLGQGLKYTEQEVLDFYRGVVRTVSGMIPDGSVSVEVYADATTTAESMLKQGREMFSWIPNAHIKFPTSTEGLRAAEQAVKEGMRVNLTLCFSEVQAAAVYAATRGAAKGQVFVSPFVGRLDDRGENGMDVIANIIALFRQADGHVEVLTASVRNLDHLLYAIRLGSDIITAPYGILKEWAGQGMPLPSPEYRYPVGALQPVPRREISLERPWREYDIGHPLTDRGMEKFSADWKALIATEDRKIA
;
A
#
# COMPACT_ATOMS: atom_id res chain seq x y z
N MET A 1 7.61 -10.74 -28.19
CA MET A 1 7.81 -11.84 -27.23
C MET A 1 6.96 -11.53 -26.02
N ILE A 2 6.02 -12.39 -25.63
CA ILE A 2 5.25 -12.20 -24.40
C ILE A 2 6.20 -12.56 -23.27
N LEU A 3 6.50 -11.58 -22.40
CA LEU A 3 7.23 -11.84 -21.17
C LEU A 3 6.35 -12.69 -20.24
N MET A 4 6.95 -13.51 -19.42
CA MET A 4 6.25 -14.32 -18.41
C MET A 4 6.99 -14.20 -17.09
N LYS A 5 6.24 -14.32 -15.98
CA LYS A 5 6.82 -14.36 -14.65
C LYS A 5 7.84 -15.49 -14.54
N SER A 6 9.06 -15.17 -14.10
CA SER A 6 10.07 -16.19 -13.86
C SER A 6 9.60 -17.17 -12.78
N PRO A 7 9.74 -18.50 -12.96
CA PRO A 7 9.43 -19.48 -11.93
C PRO A 7 10.25 -19.30 -10.64
N GLU A 8 11.40 -18.65 -10.73
CA GLU A 8 12.29 -18.38 -9.58
C GLU A 8 11.83 -17.19 -8.75
N MET A 9 10.88 -16.37 -9.27
CA MET A 9 10.38 -15.20 -8.58
C MET A 9 9.15 -15.52 -7.72
N ASN A 10 9.35 -15.66 -6.42
CA ASN A 10 8.26 -15.87 -5.46
C ASN A 10 7.53 -14.57 -5.09
N THR A 11 8.15 -13.42 -5.29
CA THR A 11 7.57 -12.11 -5.01
C THR A 11 6.41 -11.81 -5.94
N ARG A 12 5.30 -11.34 -5.40
CA ARG A 12 4.15 -10.85 -6.16
C ARG A 12 4.38 -9.39 -6.54
N ILE A 13 4.07 -9.06 -7.80
CA ILE A 13 4.25 -7.72 -8.37
C ILE A 13 2.90 -7.04 -8.49
N PHE A 14 2.76 -5.91 -7.82
CA PHE A 14 1.59 -5.05 -7.85
C PHE A 14 1.91 -3.73 -8.53
N LEU A 15 0.93 -3.17 -9.23
CA LEU A 15 0.97 -1.80 -9.71
C LEU A 15 0.51 -0.85 -8.59
N ASP A 16 1.25 0.22 -8.31
CA ASP A 16 0.79 1.34 -7.48
C ASP A 16 0.19 2.41 -8.39
N GLY A 17 -1.12 2.37 -8.60
CA GLY A 17 -1.78 3.19 -9.61
C GLY A 17 -3.28 3.38 -9.36
N GLY A 18 -3.84 4.46 -9.93
CA GLY A 18 -5.26 4.79 -9.88
C GLY A 18 -5.90 4.93 -11.27
N ASP A 19 -5.19 4.54 -12.34
CA ASP A 19 -5.67 4.59 -13.72
C ASP A 19 -5.77 3.17 -14.29
N PRO A 20 -6.98 2.70 -14.66
CA PRO A 20 -7.15 1.39 -15.29
C PRO A 20 -6.38 1.21 -16.61
N ALA A 21 -6.10 2.29 -17.34
CA ALA A 21 -5.30 2.20 -18.57
C ALA A 21 -3.84 1.80 -18.28
N GLU A 22 -3.26 2.29 -17.17
CA GLU A 22 -1.93 1.84 -16.71
C GLU A 22 -1.96 0.36 -16.30
N THR A 23 -3.05 -0.11 -15.69
CA THR A 23 -3.24 -1.53 -15.32
C THR A 23 -3.22 -2.43 -16.54
N GLU A 24 -3.99 -2.06 -17.58
CA GLU A 24 -4.06 -2.81 -18.84
C GLU A 24 -2.68 -2.87 -19.51
N GLU A 25 -2.00 -1.72 -19.62
CA GLU A 25 -0.68 -1.65 -20.26
C GLU A 25 0.36 -2.46 -19.49
N ILE A 26 0.45 -2.34 -18.18
CA ILE A 26 1.43 -3.08 -17.37
C ILE A 26 1.15 -4.59 -17.44
N LYS A 27 -0.12 -5.02 -17.32
CA LYS A 27 -0.47 -6.44 -17.50
C LYS A 27 -0.03 -6.97 -18.86
N ARG A 28 -0.19 -6.18 -19.93
CA ARG A 28 0.26 -6.54 -21.27
C ARG A 28 1.79 -6.61 -21.38
N LEU A 29 2.51 -5.65 -20.78
CA LEU A 29 3.96 -5.57 -20.85
C LEU A 29 4.64 -6.69 -20.04
N LEU A 30 4.17 -6.97 -18.83
CA LEU A 30 4.73 -8.00 -17.98
C LEU A 30 4.26 -9.41 -18.33
N GLY A 31 3.09 -9.55 -19.01
CA GLY A 31 2.41 -10.83 -19.21
C GLY A 31 1.68 -11.36 -17.98
N PHE A 32 1.77 -10.68 -16.86
CA PHE A 32 1.07 -10.96 -15.59
C PHE A 32 0.93 -9.67 -14.77
N LEU A 33 0.06 -9.70 -13.76
CA LEU A 33 0.00 -8.70 -12.69
C LEU A 33 -0.70 -9.35 -11.49
N ASP A 34 0.00 -9.44 -10.35
CA ASP A 34 -0.48 -10.16 -9.16
C ASP A 34 -1.40 -9.30 -8.28
N GLY A 35 -1.49 -8.00 -8.55
CA GLY A 35 -2.37 -7.08 -7.82
C GLY A 35 -2.13 -5.61 -8.12
N GLN A 36 -2.86 -4.78 -7.39
CA GLN A 36 -2.73 -3.31 -7.49
C GLN A 36 -3.03 -2.66 -6.16
N THR A 37 -2.26 -1.64 -5.81
CA THR A 37 -2.58 -0.75 -4.69
C THR A 37 -3.11 0.57 -5.20
N THR A 38 -4.15 1.08 -4.54
CA THR A 38 -4.69 2.41 -4.76
C THR A 38 -4.58 3.22 -3.46
N ASN A 39 -4.72 4.53 -3.56
CA ASN A 39 -4.80 5.45 -2.42
C ASN A 39 -5.44 6.77 -2.87
N PRO A 40 -5.85 7.65 -1.92
CA PRO A 40 -6.48 8.92 -2.26
C PRO A 40 -5.69 9.79 -3.25
N THR A 41 -4.36 9.84 -3.10
CA THR A 41 -3.49 10.61 -4.01
C THR A 41 -3.53 10.06 -5.44
N LEU A 42 -3.52 8.73 -5.60
CA LEU A 42 -3.54 8.08 -6.92
C LEU A 42 -4.89 8.28 -7.62
N ILE A 43 -5.98 8.19 -6.86
CA ILE A 43 -7.34 8.49 -7.37
C ILE A 43 -7.45 9.97 -7.79
N ALA A 44 -6.91 10.89 -7.00
CA ALA A 44 -6.86 12.32 -7.37
C ALA A 44 -6.00 12.59 -8.63
N LYS A 45 -5.02 11.74 -8.90
CA LYS A 45 -4.18 11.83 -10.10
C LYS A 45 -4.76 11.14 -11.32
N ASN A 46 -5.86 10.38 -11.20
CA ASN A 46 -6.50 9.76 -12.34
C ASN A 46 -6.81 10.81 -13.44
N PRO A 47 -6.55 10.51 -14.72
CA PRO A 47 -6.75 11.48 -15.82
C PRO A 47 -8.15 12.07 -15.87
N GLU A 48 -9.20 11.29 -15.60
CA GLU A 48 -10.58 11.77 -15.58
C GLU A 48 -10.83 12.73 -14.40
N ALA A 49 -10.34 12.40 -13.20
CA ALA A 49 -10.44 13.29 -12.05
C ALA A 49 -9.73 14.62 -12.33
N ARG A 50 -8.52 14.58 -12.90
CA ARG A 50 -7.78 15.79 -13.30
C ARG A 50 -8.52 16.61 -14.37
N ARG A 51 -9.08 15.95 -15.38
CA ARG A 51 -9.87 16.61 -16.44
C ARG A 51 -11.07 17.35 -15.85
N ARG A 52 -11.83 16.68 -14.95
CA ARG A 52 -13.00 17.28 -14.28
C ARG A 52 -12.59 18.49 -13.44
N LEU A 53 -11.53 18.36 -12.63
CA LEU A 53 -11.00 19.48 -11.85
C LEU A 53 -10.48 20.64 -12.72
N GLY A 54 -9.82 20.34 -13.84
CA GLY A 54 -9.34 21.33 -14.80
C GLY A 54 -10.47 22.12 -15.46
N GLN A 55 -11.69 21.61 -15.46
CA GLN A 55 -12.91 22.29 -15.89
C GLN A 55 -13.61 23.08 -14.76
N GLY A 56 -13.00 23.14 -13.58
CA GLY A 56 -13.58 23.78 -12.39
C GLY A 56 -14.70 22.97 -11.72
N LEU A 57 -14.90 21.71 -12.14
CA LEU A 57 -15.93 20.84 -11.61
C LEU A 57 -15.35 19.96 -10.51
N LYS A 58 -15.90 20.07 -9.31
CA LYS A 58 -15.56 19.21 -8.17
C LYS A 58 -16.61 18.11 -7.98
N TYR A 59 -16.27 17.12 -7.17
CA TYR A 59 -17.17 16.03 -6.82
C TYR A 59 -17.93 16.35 -5.53
N THR A 60 -19.11 15.78 -5.35
CA THR A 60 -19.68 15.57 -4.02
C THR A 60 -18.94 14.40 -3.34
N GLU A 61 -19.10 14.23 -2.03
CA GLU A 61 -18.52 13.08 -1.31
C GLU A 61 -18.99 11.74 -1.91
N GLN A 62 -20.26 11.64 -2.26
CA GLN A 62 -20.80 10.42 -2.87
C GLN A 62 -20.24 10.19 -4.28
N GLU A 63 -20.14 11.23 -5.11
CA GLU A 63 -19.58 11.10 -6.45
C GLU A 63 -18.12 10.65 -6.44
N VAL A 64 -17.28 11.12 -5.50
CA VAL A 64 -15.89 10.68 -5.43
C VAL A 64 -15.78 9.22 -4.99
N LEU A 65 -16.64 8.76 -4.07
CA LEU A 65 -16.73 7.34 -3.69
C LEU A 65 -17.20 6.47 -4.86
N ASP A 66 -18.21 6.93 -5.62
CA ASP A 66 -18.71 6.22 -6.80
C ASP A 66 -17.65 6.15 -7.91
N PHE A 67 -16.91 7.24 -8.11
CA PHE A 67 -15.77 7.28 -9.02
C PHE A 67 -14.68 6.28 -8.59
N TYR A 68 -14.27 6.29 -7.33
CA TYR A 68 -13.30 5.35 -6.79
C TYR A 68 -13.75 3.89 -6.94
N ARG A 69 -15.01 3.61 -6.59
CA ARG A 69 -15.63 2.29 -6.79
C ARG A 69 -15.59 1.85 -8.26
N GLY A 70 -15.87 2.76 -9.19
CA GLY A 70 -15.77 2.51 -10.64
C GLY A 70 -14.36 2.11 -11.05
N VAL A 71 -13.35 2.87 -10.62
CA VAL A 71 -11.93 2.57 -10.89
C VAL A 71 -11.55 1.19 -10.38
N VAL A 72 -11.79 0.88 -9.09
CA VAL A 72 -11.37 -0.41 -8.52
C VAL A 72 -12.13 -1.60 -9.08
N ARG A 73 -13.40 -1.43 -9.48
CA ARG A 73 -14.16 -2.48 -10.20
C ARG A 73 -13.56 -2.80 -11.55
N THR A 74 -13.18 -1.78 -12.32
CA THR A 74 -12.51 -1.96 -13.60
C THR A 74 -11.18 -2.69 -13.43
N VAL A 75 -10.36 -2.25 -12.47
CA VAL A 75 -9.08 -2.90 -12.13
C VAL A 75 -9.29 -4.35 -11.69
N SER A 76 -10.23 -4.61 -10.76
CA SER A 76 -10.56 -5.96 -10.28
C SER A 76 -10.96 -6.91 -11.41
N GLY A 77 -11.74 -6.41 -12.38
CA GLY A 77 -12.11 -7.19 -13.57
C GLY A 77 -10.93 -7.56 -14.47
N MET A 78 -9.88 -6.72 -14.50
CA MET A 78 -8.65 -6.99 -15.25
C MET A 78 -7.73 -8.01 -14.57
N ILE A 79 -7.75 -8.07 -13.23
CA ILE A 79 -6.89 -8.95 -12.41
C ILE A 79 -7.73 -9.76 -11.40
N PRO A 80 -8.67 -10.60 -11.86
CA PRO A 80 -9.63 -11.28 -10.99
C PRO A 80 -8.96 -12.23 -9.95
N ASP A 81 -7.82 -12.80 -10.30
CA ASP A 81 -7.03 -13.69 -9.42
C ASP A 81 -6.02 -12.94 -8.56
N GLY A 82 -5.86 -11.63 -8.79
CA GLY A 82 -4.96 -10.75 -8.05
C GLY A 82 -5.63 -10.13 -6.83
N SER A 83 -4.90 -9.22 -6.16
CA SER A 83 -5.40 -8.44 -5.03
C SER A 83 -5.53 -6.97 -5.40
N VAL A 84 -6.62 -6.29 -5.00
CA VAL A 84 -6.77 -4.84 -5.15
C VAL A 84 -6.90 -4.20 -3.78
N SER A 85 -5.92 -3.36 -3.42
CA SER A 85 -5.95 -2.62 -2.16
C SER A 85 -6.72 -1.31 -2.31
N VAL A 86 -7.77 -1.13 -1.49
CA VAL A 86 -8.66 0.03 -1.48
C VAL A 86 -8.53 0.76 -0.16
N GLU A 87 -8.12 2.03 -0.18
CA GLU A 87 -7.80 2.79 1.03
C GLU A 87 -8.99 3.60 1.53
N VAL A 88 -9.31 3.44 2.82
CA VAL A 88 -10.33 4.26 3.50
C VAL A 88 -9.82 5.69 3.66
N TYR A 89 -10.75 6.64 3.78
CA TYR A 89 -10.39 7.98 4.21
C TYR A 89 -9.93 7.97 5.67
N ALA A 90 -8.82 8.64 5.95
CA ALA A 90 -8.34 8.86 7.30
C ALA A 90 -7.61 10.21 7.43
N ASP A 91 -7.92 10.93 8.49
CA ASP A 91 -7.19 12.09 8.97
C ASP A 91 -6.98 12.00 10.50
N ALA A 92 -6.40 13.02 11.11
CA ALA A 92 -6.08 13.02 12.54
C ALA A 92 -7.31 12.87 13.47
N THR A 93 -8.52 13.09 12.95
CA THR A 93 -9.78 13.02 13.71
C THR A 93 -10.62 11.78 13.42
N THR A 94 -10.22 11.00 12.42
CA THR A 94 -10.99 9.84 11.96
C THR A 94 -10.86 8.69 12.94
N THR A 95 -12.00 8.22 13.46
CA THR A 95 -12.06 7.12 14.43
C THR A 95 -12.00 5.75 13.78
N ALA A 96 -11.60 4.75 14.54
CA ALA A 96 -11.62 3.35 14.11
C ALA A 96 -12.99 2.89 13.60
N GLU A 97 -14.06 3.31 14.30
CA GLU A 97 -15.44 2.98 13.92
C GLU A 97 -15.79 3.55 12.53
N SER A 98 -15.42 4.82 12.28
CA SER A 98 -15.65 5.47 11.00
C SER A 98 -14.88 4.77 9.87
N MET A 99 -13.58 4.47 10.09
CA MET A 99 -12.77 3.72 9.13
C MET A 99 -13.33 2.32 8.87
N LEU A 100 -13.75 1.61 9.91
CA LEU A 100 -14.31 0.26 9.79
C LEU A 100 -15.64 0.27 9.01
N LYS A 101 -16.52 1.24 9.28
CA LYS A 101 -17.77 1.41 8.54
C LYS A 101 -17.51 1.58 7.04
N GLN A 102 -16.61 2.49 6.69
CA GLN A 102 -16.23 2.71 5.29
C GLN A 102 -15.54 1.47 4.69
N GLY A 103 -14.67 0.81 5.48
CA GLY A 103 -13.98 -0.40 5.07
C GLY A 103 -14.93 -1.54 4.73
N ARG A 104 -15.99 -1.77 5.50
CA ARG A 104 -17.03 -2.78 5.21
C ARG A 104 -17.72 -2.49 3.88
N GLU A 105 -18.07 -1.23 3.63
CA GLU A 105 -18.66 -0.82 2.36
C GLU A 105 -17.69 -1.08 1.20
N MET A 106 -16.46 -0.60 1.29
CA MET A 106 -15.44 -0.75 0.25
C MET A 106 -15.08 -2.23 0.00
N PHE A 107 -15.08 -3.06 1.05
CA PHE A 107 -14.83 -4.51 0.92
C PHE A 107 -15.87 -5.20 0.05
N SER A 108 -17.12 -4.71 0.05
CA SER A 108 -18.20 -5.22 -0.79
C SER A 108 -18.13 -4.78 -2.26
N TRP A 109 -17.26 -3.82 -2.61
CA TRP A 109 -17.19 -3.30 -3.97
C TRP A 109 -16.65 -4.32 -4.98
N ILE A 110 -15.70 -5.15 -4.55
CA ILE A 110 -14.98 -6.12 -5.41
C ILE A 110 -14.63 -7.39 -4.61
N PRO A 111 -14.58 -8.58 -5.26
CA PRO A 111 -14.35 -9.84 -4.56
C PRO A 111 -12.92 -10.01 -4.03
N ASN A 112 -11.94 -9.32 -4.59
CA ASN A 112 -10.52 -9.44 -4.29
C ASN A 112 -9.95 -8.21 -3.55
N ALA A 113 -10.80 -7.49 -2.79
CA ALA A 113 -10.40 -6.33 -2.01
C ALA A 113 -9.46 -6.69 -0.84
N HIS A 114 -8.46 -5.85 -0.61
CA HIS A 114 -7.77 -5.66 0.68
C HIS A 114 -8.01 -4.22 1.13
N ILE A 115 -8.62 -4.03 2.29
CA ILE A 115 -8.92 -2.68 2.78
C ILE A 115 -7.69 -2.09 3.45
N LYS A 116 -7.25 -0.92 2.96
CA LYS A 116 -6.09 -0.23 3.52
C LYS A 116 -6.50 0.67 4.67
N PHE A 117 -5.88 0.43 5.83
CA PHE A 117 -5.95 1.27 7.03
C PHE A 117 -4.56 1.83 7.33
N PRO A 118 -4.44 3.07 7.82
CA PRO A 118 -3.14 3.61 8.24
C PRO A 118 -2.60 2.87 9.45
N THR A 119 -1.28 2.78 9.58
CA THR A 119 -0.61 2.19 10.76
C THR A 119 -0.61 3.20 11.93
N SER A 120 -1.78 3.66 12.31
CA SER A 120 -2.08 4.50 13.46
C SER A 120 -2.86 3.72 14.52
N THR A 121 -3.02 4.26 15.73
CA THR A 121 -3.81 3.61 16.80
C THR A 121 -5.24 3.29 16.34
N GLU A 122 -5.92 4.25 15.72
CA GLU A 122 -7.28 4.04 15.22
C GLU A 122 -7.32 3.09 14.03
N GLY A 123 -6.33 3.15 13.13
CA GLY A 123 -6.21 2.23 11.99
C GLY A 123 -5.97 0.78 12.43
N LEU A 124 -5.08 0.55 13.42
CA LEU A 124 -4.86 -0.80 13.97
C LEU A 124 -6.10 -1.33 14.70
N ARG A 125 -6.83 -0.47 15.42
CA ARG A 125 -8.10 -0.84 16.07
C ARG A 125 -9.17 -1.24 15.04
N ALA A 126 -9.27 -0.52 13.92
CA ALA A 126 -10.16 -0.85 12.82
C ALA A 126 -9.74 -2.17 12.14
N ALA A 127 -8.44 -2.37 11.89
CA ALA A 127 -7.91 -3.59 11.28
C ALA A 127 -8.10 -4.82 12.15
N GLU A 128 -7.87 -4.73 13.48
CA GLU A 128 -8.14 -5.81 14.44
C GLU A 128 -9.59 -6.31 14.33
N GLN A 129 -10.55 -5.39 14.24
CA GLN A 129 -11.96 -5.76 14.10
C GLN A 129 -12.29 -6.27 12.70
N ALA A 130 -11.73 -5.63 11.65
CA ALA A 130 -11.92 -6.05 10.26
C ALA A 130 -11.47 -7.50 10.02
N VAL A 131 -10.31 -7.89 10.56
CA VAL A 131 -9.81 -9.27 10.48
C VAL A 131 -10.74 -10.26 11.18
N LYS A 132 -11.27 -9.91 12.38
CA LYS A 132 -12.26 -10.75 13.09
C LYS A 132 -13.54 -10.95 12.28
N GLU A 133 -13.88 -10.01 11.43
CA GLU A 133 -15.03 -10.08 10.51
C GLU A 133 -14.71 -10.79 9.18
N GLY A 134 -13.49 -11.32 9.03
CA GLY A 134 -13.06 -12.05 7.84
C GLY A 134 -12.64 -11.14 6.67
N MET A 135 -12.50 -9.83 6.88
CA MET A 135 -11.99 -8.94 5.84
C MET A 135 -10.47 -9.10 5.64
N ARG A 136 -10.03 -8.93 4.41
CA ARG A 136 -8.61 -8.82 4.08
C ARG A 136 -8.20 -7.36 4.25
N VAL A 137 -7.02 -7.14 4.85
CA VAL A 137 -6.54 -5.81 5.21
C VAL A 137 -5.10 -5.56 4.72
N ASN A 138 -4.79 -4.28 4.50
CA ASN A 138 -3.44 -3.81 4.17
C ASN A 138 -3.10 -2.62 5.07
N LEU A 139 -2.17 -2.80 6.02
CA LEU A 139 -1.76 -1.75 6.96
C LEU A 139 -0.70 -0.87 6.30
N THR A 140 -1.12 0.33 5.89
CA THR A 140 -0.31 1.26 5.11
C THR A 140 0.32 2.36 5.96
N LEU A 141 1.23 3.15 5.36
CA LEU A 141 1.98 4.20 6.07
C LEU A 141 2.79 3.64 7.25
N CYS A 142 3.37 2.45 7.06
CA CYS A 142 4.31 1.84 7.99
C CYS A 142 5.73 2.36 7.68
N PHE A 143 6.51 2.70 8.72
CA PHE A 143 7.86 3.27 8.60
C PHE A 143 8.86 2.68 9.59
N SER A 144 8.47 1.69 10.38
CA SER A 144 9.35 1.07 11.36
C SER A 144 9.01 -0.40 11.64
N GLU A 145 10.00 -1.14 12.15
CA GLU A 145 9.82 -2.50 12.63
C GLU A 145 8.80 -2.58 13.79
N VAL A 146 8.76 -1.55 14.65
CA VAL A 146 7.82 -1.48 15.79
C VAL A 146 6.39 -1.40 15.29
N GLN A 147 6.13 -0.58 14.26
CA GLN A 147 4.83 -0.53 13.62
C GLN A 147 4.46 -1.86 12.97
N ALA A 148 5.39 -2.53 12.29
CA ALA A 148 5.13 -3.84 11.70
C ALA A 148 4.84 -4.91 12.77
N ALA A 149 5.54 -4.89 13.91
CA ALA A 149 5.25 -5.77 15.04
C ALA A 149 3.87 -5.52 15.64
N ALA A 150 3.44 -4.25 15.73
CA ALA A 150 2.09 -3.90 16.18
C ALA A 150 1.02 -4.39 15.19
N VAL A 151 1.27 -4.31 13.88
CA VAL A 151 0.38 -4.89 12.85
C VAL A 151 0.25 -6.39 13.05
N TYR A 152 1.36 -7.11 13.21
CA TYR A 152 1.36 -8.54 13.47
C TYR A 152 0.51 -8.88 14.71
N ALA A 153 0.73 -8.17 15.82
CA ALA A 153 0.01 -8.42 17.06
C ALA A 153 -1.49 -8.06 16.98
N ALA A 154 -1.87 -7.02 16.24
CA ALA A 154 -3.26 -6.60 16.05
C ALA A 154 -4.08 -7.57 15.17
N THR A 155 -3.40 -8.31 14.30
CA THR A 155 -4.04 -9.18 13.31
C THR A 155 -3.84 -10.67 13.58
N ARG A 156 -3.45 -11.05 14.79
CA ARG A 156 -3.29 -12.44 15.21
C ARG A 156 -4.56 -13.26 14.94
N GLY A 157 -4.35 -14.46 14.41
CA GLY A 157 -5.44 -15.36 14.04
C GLY A 157 -5.94 -15.17 12.60
N ALA A 158 -5.39 -14.19 11.87
CA ALA A 158 -5.65 -14.07 10.44
C ALA A 158 -5.05 -15.24 9.66
N ALA A 159 -5.67 -15.59 8.54
CA ALA A 159 -5.13 -16.56 7.62
C ALA A 159 -4.02 -15.94 6.76
N LYS A 160 -3.12 -16.77 6.24
CA LYS A 160 -2.13 -16.34 5.24
C LYS A 160 -2.83 -15.71 4.03
N GLY A 161 -2.32 -14.59 3.54
CA GLY A 161 -2.90 -13.80 2.45
C GLY A 161 -4.04 -12.88 2.87
N GLN A 162 -4.40 -12.85 4.16
CA GLN A 162 -5.44 -11.96 4.67
C GLN A 162 -4.88 -10.60 5.10
N VAL A 163 -3.61 -10.52 5.50
CA VAL A 163 -3.00 -9.31 6.04
C VAL A 163 -1.73 -8.94 5.29
N PHE A 164 -1.69 -7.70 4.79
CA PHE A 164 -0.48 -7.08 4.29
C PHE A 164 -0.04 -5.96 5.23
N VAL A 165 1.27 -5.78 5.38
CA VAL A 165 1.87 -4.58 5.94
C VAL A 165 2.68 -3.89 4.86
N SER A 166 2.47 -2.59 4.67
CA SER A 166 3.09 -1.81 3.59
C SER A 166 4.11 -0.80 4.14
N PRO A 167 5.38 -1.20 4.35
CA PRO A 167 6.45 -0.26 4.68
C PRO A 167 6.81 0.61 3.48
N PHE A 168 6.98 1.92 3.73
CA PHE A 168 7.24 2.94 2.71
C PHE A 168 8.71 3.29 2.62
N VAL A 169 9.43 2.69 1.67
CA VAL A 169 10.88 2.88 1.52
C VAL A 169 11.24 4.29 1.04
N GLY A 170 10.67 4.78 -0.04
CA GLY A 170 11.08 6.03 -0.66
C GLY A 170 10.84 7.27 0.21
N ARG A 171 9.86 7.26 1.13
CA ARG A 171 9.68 8.36 2.07
C ARG A 171 10.72 8.39 3.19
N LEU A 172 11.32 7.25 3.53
CA LEU A 172 12.47 7.18 4.43
C LEU A 172 13.71 7.71 3.73
N ASP A 173 13.92 7.31 2.47
CA ASP A 173 15.03 7.83 1.64
C ASP A 173 14.94 9.35 1.48
N ASP A 174 13.74 9.93 1.30
CA ASP A 174 13.49 11.37 1.24
C ASP A 174 13.96 12.10 2.55
N ARG A 175 14.09 11.36 3.67
CA ARG A 175 14.63 11.84 4.95
C ARG A 175 16.11 11.54 5.15
N GLY A 176 16.75 10.88 4.20
CA GLY A 176 18.14 10.45 4.32
C GLY A 176 18.33 9.16 5.13
N GLU A 177 17.25 8.38 5.37
CA GLU A 177 17.29 7.09 6.06
C GLU A 177 17.15 5.96 5.03
N ASN A 178 17.92 4.86 5.14
CA ASN A 178 17.83 3.75 4.20
C ASN A 178 16.51 2.95 4.40
N GLY A 179 15.51 3.24 3.59
CA GLY A 179 14.21 2.56 3.67
C GLY A 179 14.29 1.06 3.38
N MET A 180 15.29 0.61 2.62
CA MET A 180 15.45 -0.82 2.33
C MET A 180 15.96 -1.61 3.54
N ASP A 181 16.66 -0.98 4.50
CA ASP A 181 17.00 -1.61 5.77
C ASP A 181 15.73 -1.93 6.58
N VAL A 182 14.72 -1.07 6.55
CA VAL A 182 13.43 -1.32 7.23
C VAL A 182 12.76 -2.57 6.65
N ILE A 183 12.78 -2.74 5.32
CA ILE A 183 12.27 -3.97 4.68
C ILE A 183 13.04 -5.20 5.14
N ALA A 184 14.38 -5.15 5.09
CA ALA A 184 15.24 -6.26 5.52
C ALA A 184 14.98 -6.63 6.98
N ASN A 185 14.84 -5.64 7.85
CA ASN A 185 14.60 -5.79 9.27
C ASN A 185 13.22 -6.41 9.56
N ILE A 186 12.15 -5.94 8.88
CA ILE A 186 10.79 -6.48 9.03
C ILE A 186 10.73 -7.92 8.52
N ILE A 187 11.32 -8.23 7.37
CA ILE A 187 11.41 -9.61 6.85
C ILE A 187 12.14 -10.50 7.85
N ALA A 188 13.27 -10.03 8.43
CA ALA A 188 14.01 -10.78 9.44
C ALA A 188 13.22 -10.98 10.75
N LEU A 189 12.40 -9.98 11.14
CA LEU A 189 11.51 -10.08 12.30
C LEU A 189 10.44 -11.17 12.07
N PHE A 190 9.84 -11.22 10.89
CA PHE A 190 8.74 -12.14 10.57
C PHE A 190 9.19 -13.56 10.17
N ARG A 191 10.49 -13.82 9.98
CA ARG A 191 11.00 -15.17 9.68
C ARG A 191 10.68 -16.21 10.75
N GLN A 192 10.48 -15.79 11.99
CA GLN A 192 10.14 -16.66 13.12
C GLN A 192 8.65 -16.61 13.48
N ALA A 193 7.86 -15.87 12.70
CA ALA A 193 6.45 -15.70 12.88
C ALA A 193 5.64 -16.79 12.16
N ASP A 194 4.32 -16.81 12.35
CA ASP A 194 3.41 -17.79 11.75
C ASP A 194 3.08 -17.52 10.27
N GLY A 195 3.55 -16.40 9.72
CA GLY A 195 3.40 -16.03 8.30
C GLY A 195 2.02 -15.51 7.93
N HIS A 196 1.17 -15.10 8.87
CA HIS A 196 -0.13 -14.51 8.56
C HIS A 196 -0.01 -13.07 8.02
N VAL A 197 1.07 -12.34 8.35
CA VAL A 197 1.35 -11.00 7.80
C VAL A 197 2.38 -11.11 6.68
N GLU A 198 2.02 -10.62 5.51
CA GLU A 198 2.90 -10.56 4.34
C GLU A 198 3.44 -9.14 4.16
N VAL A 199 4.75 -9.04 3.88
CA VAL A 199 5.44 -7.75 3.70
C VAL A 199 5.23 -7.26 2.28
N LEU A 200 4.60 -6.08 2.14
CA LEU A 200 4.38 -5.39 0.88
C LEU A 200 5.28 -4.15 0.81
N THR A 201 6.42 -4.26 0.12
CA THR A 201 7.31 -3.12 -0.11
C THR A 201 6.61 -2.05 -0.95
N ALA A 202 6.44 -0.85 -0.38
CA ALA A 202 5.69 0.25 -0.99
C ALA A 202 6.52 1.54 -1.08
N SER A 203 5.99 2.55 -1.80
CA SER A 203 6.70 3.80 -2.05
C SER A 203 8.03 3.61 -2.80
N VAL A 204 8.04 2.65 -3.72
CA VAL A 204 9.16 2.37 -4.64
C VAL A 204 9.42 3.59 -5.54
N ARG A 205 10.67 4.04 -5.65
CA ARG A 205 11.06 5.27 -6.38
C ARG A 205 11.92 5.01 -7.60
N ASN A 206 12.60 3.88 -7.64
CA ASN A 206 13.55 3.52 -8.69
C ASN A 206 13.59 2.01 -8.88
N LEU A 207 14.29 1.57 -9.91
CA LEU A 207 14.44 0.15 -10.22
C LEU A 207 15.25 -0.59 -9.16
N ASP A 208 16.22 0.06 -8.52
CA ASP A 208 17.04 -0.55 -7.47
C ASP A 208 16.19 -0.93 -6.24
N HIS A 209 15.19 -0.11 -5.86
CA HIS A 209 14.21 -0.48 -4.83
C HIS A 209 13.48 -1.77 -5.19
N LEU A 210 12.99 -1.90 -6.44
CA LEU A 210 12.27 -3.07 -6.91
C LEU A 210 13.19 -4.31 -6.89
N LEU A 211 14.37 -4.20 -7.49
CA LEU A 211 15.32 -5.31 -7.56
C LEU A 211 15.78 -5.75 -6.17
N TYR A 212 16.09 -4.80 -5.29
CA TYR A 212 16.57 -5.16 -3.96
C TYR A 212 15.45 -5.74 -3.09
N ALA A 213 14.21 -5.29 -3.23
CA ALA A 213 13.07 -5.91 -2.55
C ALA A 213 12.82 -7.36 -3.03
N ILE A 214 12.98 -7.65 -4.33
CA ILE A 214 13.01 -9.04 -4.85
C ILE A 214 14.14 -9.82 -4.20
N ARG A 215 15.35 -9.25 -4.14
CA ARG A 215 16.53 -9.88 -3.54
C ARG A 215 16.35 -10.20 -2.07
N LEU A 216 15.67 -9.34 -1.31
CA LEU A 216 15.35 -9.56 0.11
C LEU A 216 14.27 -10.62 0.32
N GLY A 217 13.50 -10.96 -0.72
CA GLY A 217 12.37 -11.87 -0.65
C GLY A 217 11.14 -11.24 -0.03
N SER A 218 10.88 -9.94 -0.32
CA SER A 218 9.59 -9.33 0.02
C SER A 218 8.44 -10.13 -0.60
N ASP A 219 7.39 -10.39 0.18
CA ASP A 219 6.24 -11.18 -0.31
C ASP A 219 5.56 -10.49 -1.49
N ILE A 220 5.46 -9.17 -1.41
CA ILE A 220 4.82 -8.32 -2.41
C ILE A 220 5.65 -7.04 -2.61
N ILE A 221 5.66 -6.53 -3.83
CA ILE A 221 6.18 -5.20 -4.14
C ILE A 221 5.11 -4.45 -4.92
N THR A 222 4.76 -3.24 -4.49
CA THR A 222 3.94 -2.34 -5.28
C THR A 222 4.79 -1.19 -5.81
N ALA A 223 4.81 -1.04 -7.13
CA ALA A 223 5.64 -0.05 -7.81
C ALA A 223 4.82 0.79 -8.80
N PRO A 224 5.19 2.07 -8.99
CA PRO A 224 4.55 2.94 -9.97
C PRO A 224 4.70 2.42 -11.41
N TYR A 225 3.75 2.80 -12.26
CA TYR A 225 3.72 2.47 -13.68
C TYR A 225 5.08 2.64 -14.37
N GLY A 226 5.76 3.78 -14.17
CA GLY A 226 7.05 4.05 -14.81
C GLY A 226 8.14 3.05 -14.46
N ILE A 227 8.20 2.60 -13.21
CA ILE A 227 9.20 1.63 -12.73
C ILE A 227 8.90 0.23 -13.30
N LEU A 228 7.63 -0.19 -13.33
CA LEU A 228 7.26 -1.47 -13.91
C LEU A 228 7.48 -1.49 -15.43
N LYS A 229 7.21 -0.38 -16.11
CA LYS A 229 7.50 -0.22 -17.54
C LYS A 229 9.00 -0.27 -17.84
N GLU A 230 9.82 0.39 -17.02
CA GLU A 230 11.28 0.33 -17.12
C GLU A 230 11.78 -1.10 -16.93
N TRP A 231 11.32 -1.80 -15.89
CA TRP A 231 11.67 -3.18 -15.60
C TRP A 231 11.29 -4.13 -16.75
N ALA A 232 10.07 -3.96 -17.29
CA ALA A 232 9.62 -4.70 -18.48
C ALA A 232 10.49 -4.44 -19.69
N GLY A 233 10.85 -3.16 -19.94
CA GLY A 233 11.71 -2.76 -21.06
C GLY A 233 13.11 -3.36 -21.01
N GLN A 234 13.61 -3.70 -19.82
CA GLN A 234 14.87 -4.39 -19.61
C GLN A 234 14.75 -5.92 -19.62
N GLY A 235 13.56 -6.48 -19.94
CA GLY A 235 13.31 -7.92 -19.96
C GLY A 235 13.08 -8.54 -18.58
N MET A 236 12.70 -7.76 -17.60
CA MET A 236 12.42 -8.18 -16.20
C MET A 236 13.61 -8.89 -15.53
N PRO A 237 14.80 -8.28 -15.48
CA PRO A 237 15.96 -8.91 -14.85
C PRO A 237 15.67 -9.22 -13.38
N LEU A 238 16.12 -10.40 -12.94
CA LEU A 238 16.17 -10.74 -11.53
C LEU A 238 17.53 -10.34 -10.93
N PRO A 239 17.58 -9.87 -9.69
CA PRO A 239 18.83 -9.53 -9.03
C PRO A 239 19.67 -10.77 -8.76
N SER A 240 20.99 -10.69 -8.96
CA SER A 240 21.90 -11.75 -8.54
C SER A 240 21.94 -11.87 -7.00
N PRO A 241 22.42 -13.01 -6.47
CA PRO A 241 22.63 -13.17 -5.02
C PRO A 241 23.55 -12.13 -4.40
N GLU A 242 24.48 -11.57 -5.19
CA GLU A 242 25.45 -10.55 -4.78
C GLU A 242 24.90 -9.12 -4.90
N TYR A 243 23.73 -8.95 -5.53
CA TYR A 243 23.13 -7.62 -5.70
C TYR A 243 22.99 -6.90 -4.38
N ARG A 244 23.41 -5.65 -4.34
CA ARG A 244 23.29 -4.76 -3.18
C ARG A 244 22.57 -3.48 -3.57
N TYR A 245 21.73 -2.99 -2.67
CA TYR A 245 21.10 -1.68 -2.85
C TYR A 245 22.15 -0.58 -2.83
N PRO A 246 22.18 0.34 -3.80
CA PRO A 246 23.13 1.45 -3.84
C PRO A 246 22.73 2.52 -2.81
N VAL A 247 23.18 2.36 -1.58
CA VAL A 247 22.76 3.16 -0.41
C VAL A 247 23.12 4.65 -0.56
N GLY A 248 24.21 4.98 -1.28
CA GLY A 248 24.65 6.36 -1.44
C GLY A 248 24.95 7.04 -0.10
N ALA A 249 24.31 8.18 0.16
CA ALA A 249 24.47 8.97 1.40
C ALA A 249 23.40 8.64 2.47
N LEU A 250 22.52 7.67 2.24
CA LEU A 250 21.48 7.30 3.19
C LEU A 250 22.08 6.73 4.48
N GLN A 251 21.51 7.12 5.60
CA GLN A 251 21.92 6.62 6.89
C GLN A 251 21.29 5.23 7.14
N PRO A 252 22.04 4.27 7.66
CA PRO A 252 21.53 2.94 7.96
C PRO A 252 20.44 2.98 9.04
N VAL A 253 19.43 2.13 8.90
CA VAL A 253 18.41 1.89 9.93
C VAL A 253 18.74 0.59 10.64
N PRO A 254 19.30 0.66 11.86
CA PRO A 254 19.72 -0.53 12.58
C PRO A 254 18.54 -1.40 13.00
N ARG A 255 18.71 -2.72 12.90
CA ARG A 255 17.73 -3.68 13.37
C ARG A 255 17.54 -3.57 14.88
N ARG A 256 16.29 -3.71 15.33
CA ARG A 256 15.91 -3.74 16.74
C ARG A 256 15.50 -5.15 17.16
N GLU A 257 15.74 -5.48 18.42
CA GLU A 257 15.14 -6.65 19.05
C GLU A 257 13.73 -6.32 19.50
N ILE A 258 12.74 -6.94 18.88
CA ILE A 258 11.33 -6.68 19.13
C ILE A 258 10.65 -8.04 19.35
N SER A 259 9.98 -8.21 20.49
CA SER A 259 9.14 -9.37 20.73
C SER A 259 7.82 -9.23 19.97
N LEU A 260 7.38 -10.28 19.29
CA LEU A 260 6.07 -10.33 18.63
C LEU A 260 4.93 -10.75 19.57
N GLU A 261 5.23 -11.14 20.82
CA GLU A 261 4.27 -11.68 21.77
C GLU A 261 3.46 -10.62 22.53
N ARG A 262 3.89 -9.38 22.47
CA ARG A 262 3.23 -8.27 23.18
C ARG A 262 1.86 -7.95 22.57
N PRO A 263 0.89 -7.48 23.38
CA PRO A 263 -0.32 -6.85 22.86
C PRO A 263 0.03 -5.63 22.00
N TRP A 264 -0.66 -5.43 20.88
CA TRP A 264 -0.32 -4.36 19.96
C TRP A 264 -0.36 -2.95 20.57
N ARG A 265 -1.18 -2.75 21.61
CA ARG A 265 -1.31 -1.47 22.34
C ARG A 265 -0.10 -1.09 23.17
N GLU A 266 0.83 -2.02 23.39
CA GLU A 266 2.05 -1.80 24.15
C GLU A 266 3.25 -1.37 23.28
N TYR A 267 3.08 -1.36 21.96
CA TYR A 267 4.10 -0.83 21.07
C TYR A 267 3.92 0.67 20.89
N ASP A 268 5.02 1.43 20.95
CA ASP A 268 5.03 2.84 20.57
C ASP A 268 5.06 2.94 19.04
N ILE A 269 3.89 3.09 18.44
CA ILE A 269 3.70 3.14 16.98
C ILE A 269 3.70 4.55 16.41
N GLY A 270 3.88 5.58 17.24
CA GLY A 270 3.95 6.96 16.80
C GLY A 270 5.06 7.17 15.78
N HIS A 271 4.75 7.70 14.60
CA HIS A 271 5.77 8.00 13.59
C HIS A 271 5.38 9.24 12.76
N PRO A 272 6.27 10.26 12.67
CA PRO A 272 5.95 11.52 11.99
C PRO A 272 5.59 11.36 10.50
N LEU A 273 6.14 10.35 9.82
CA LEU A 273 5.81 10.09 8.42
C LEU A 273 4.43 9.44 8.25
N THR A 274 3.93 8.71 9.25
CA THR A 274 2.56 8.20 9.26
C THR A 274 1.58 9.37 9.31
N ASP A 275 1.80 10.30 10.22
CA ASP A 275 0.95 11.49 10.40
C ASP A 275 0.95 12.37 9.13
N ARG A 276 2.13 12.71 8.60
CA ARG A 276 2.27 13.42 7.33
C ARG A 276 1.65 12.68 6.15
N GLY A 277 1.69 11.36 6.18
CA GLY A 277 1.08 10.52 5.15
C GLY A 277 -0.44 10.62 5.16
N MET A 278 -1.06 10.55 6.33
CA MET A 278 -2.51 10.74 6.50
C MET A 278 -2.92 12.17 6.12
N GLU A 279 -2.19 13.19 6.57
CA GLU A 279 -2.42 14.59 6.17
C GLU A 279 -2.40 14.77 4.65
N LYS A 280 -1.39 14.21 3.99
CA LYS A 280 -1.26 14.29 2.52
C LYS A 280 -2.42 13.61 1.81
N PHE A 281 -2.77 12.39 2.21
CA PHE A 281 -3.83 11.62 1.56
C PHE A 281 -5.21 12.26 1.78
N SER A 282 -5.48 12.74 3.00
CA SER A 282 -6.72 13.46 3.30
C SER A 282 -6.82 14.80 2.56
N ALA A 283 -5.72 15.53 2.43
CA ALA A 283 -5.70 16.77 1.66
C ALA A 283 -5.98 16.53 0.16
N ASP A 284 -5.34 15.50 -0.43
CA ASP A 284 -5.57 15.14 -1.83
C ASP A 284 -7.03 14.71 -2.09
N TRP A 285 -7.62 13.96 -1.14
CA TRP A 285 -9.02 13.56 -1.19
C TRP A 285 -9.97 14.77 -1.09
N LYS A 286 -9.75 15.63 -0.10
CA LYS A 286 -10.54 16.86 0.11
C LYS A 286 -10.46 17.81 -1.10
N ALA A 287 -9.33 17.85 -1.81
CA ALA A 287 -9.17 18.67 -3.00
C ALA A 287 -10.12 18.28 -4.14
N LEU A 288 -10.55 17.01 -4.19
CA LEU A 288 -11.55 16.54 -5.17
C LEU A 288 -12.96 17.03 -4.86
N ILE A 289 -13.27 17.29 -3.58
CA ILE A 289 -14.64 17.51 -3.10
C ILE A 289 -14.95 19.01 -3.10
N ALA A 290 -16.18 19.35 -3.52
CA ALA A 290 -16.70 20.69 -3.41
C ALA A 290 -16.82 21.07 -1.92
N THR A 291 -16.24 22.19 -1.52
CA THR A 291 -16.56 22.79 -0.22
C THR A 291 -18.02 23.20 -0.28
N GLU A 292 -18.85 22.69 0.63
CA GLU A 292 -20.16 23.29 0.83
C GLU A 292 -19.91 24.75 1.24
N ASP A 293 -20.32 25.68 0.39
CA ASP A 293 -20.47 27.06 0.81
C ASP A 293 -21.42 27.05 2.01
N ARG A 294 -20.89 27.27 3.21
CA ARG A 294 -21.74 27.64 4.35
C ARG A 294 -22.50 28.87 3.91
N LYS A 295 -23.72 28.69 3.40
CA LYS A 295 -24.69 29.78 3.32
C LYS A 295 -24.86 30.29 4.74
N ILE A 296 -24.12 31.38 5.04
CA ILE A 296 -24.42 32.22 6.20
C ILE A 296 -25.76 32.85 5.83
N ALA A 297 -26.83 32.31 6.42
CA ALA A 297 -28.15 32.93 6.42
C ALA A 297 -28.21 33.88 7.62
#